data_e17a916cbc82de4b0f227ae551ee0734
#
_entry.id   e17a916cbc82de4b0f227ae551ee0734
#
_cell.length_a   1.000
_cell.length_b   1.000
_cell.length_c   1.000
_cell.angle_alpha   90.00
_cell.angle_beta   90.00
_cell.angle_gamma   90.00
#
_symmetry.space_group_name_H-M   'P 1'
#
loop_
_entity.id
_entity.type
_entity.pdbx_description
1 polymer ?
#
loop_
_entity_poly.entity_id
_entity_poly.type
_entity_poly.pdbx_seq_one_letter_code
_entity_poly.pdbx_strand_id
1 'polypeptide(L)'
;MKPTAVNDTSFDAVVLKANEPVLVDFWAEWCGPCKMIAPFLDALAADMDGRVTVAKVNIDENPQTPRKYGVRGIPTMILFKGGQVAATKIGALPKSKLYEWVESVL
;
A
#
# COMPACT_ATOMS: atom_id res chain seq x y z
N MET A 1 14.53 2.89 -2.06
CA MET A 1 13.79 2.83 -0.78
C MET A 1 13.14 1.47 -0.63
N LYS A 2 12.82 1.10 0.57
CA LYS A 2 12.06 -0.12 0.86
C LYS A 2 10.67 0.28 1.33
N PRO A 3 9.68 -0.61 1.22
CA PRO A 3 8.39 -0.37 1.86
C PRO A 3 8.55 -0.14 3.36
N THR A 4 7.73 0.74 3.90
CA THR A 4 7.75 1.12 5.31
C THR A 4 6.59 0.45 6.03
N ALA A 5 6.87 -0.24 7.14
CA ALA A 5 5.80 -0.78 7.98
C ALA A 5 5.13 0.38 8.72
N VAL A 6 3.80 0.42 8.63
CA VAL A 6 2.99 1.48 9.25
C VAL A 6 1.94 0.83 10.13
N ASN A 7 1.71 1.40 11.30
CA ASN A 7 0.71 0.89 12.23
C ASN A 7 -0.45 1.89 12.38
N ASP A 8 -1.49 1.47 13.13
CA ASP A 8 -2.66 2.31 13.34
C ASP A 8 -2.29 3.68 13.94
N THR A 9 -1.28 3.70 14.80
CA THR A 9 -0.85 4.93 15.47
C THR A 9 -0.08 5.87 14.54
N SER A 10 0.76 5.32 13.66
CA SER A 10 1.62 6.12 12.78
C SER A 10 0.97 6.45 11.44
N PHE A 11 -0.18 5.86 11.11
CA PHE A 11 -0.78 5.99 9.79
C PHE A 11 -1.04 7.45 9.39
N ASP A 12 -1.58 8.23 10.29
CA ASP A 12 -1.89 9.64 10.02
C ASP A 12 -0.64 10.40 9.62
N ALA A 13 0.42 10.29 10.42
CA ALA A 13 1.66 11.03 10.15
C ALA A 13 2.38 10.54 8.91
N VAL A 14 2.47 9.23 8.71
CA VAL A 14 3.27 8.65 7.62
C VAL A 14 2.53 8.71 6.29
N VAL A 15 1.22 8.49 6.28
CA VAL A 15 0.42 8.38 5.06
C VAL A 15 -0.36 9.65 4.78
N LEU A 16 -1.17 10.10 5.73
CA LEU A 16 -2.10 11.20 5.47
C LEU A 16 -1.43 12.56 5.36
N LYS A 17 -0.31 12.73 6.05
CA LYS A 17 0.46 13.99 6.04
C LYS A 17 1.68 13.94 5.14
N ALA A 18 1.82 12.89 4.32
CA ALA A 18 2.95 12.76 3.41
C ALA A 18 2.91 13.80 2.30
N ASN A 19 4.10 14.25 1.88
CA ASN A 19 4.23 15.21 0.79
C ASN A 19 4.14 14.56 -0.59
N GLU A 20 4.38 13.27 -0.67
CA GLU A 20 4.29 12.54 -1.94
C GLU A 20 3.20 11.47 -1.85
N PRO A 21 2.75 10.94 -3.00
CA PRO A 21 1.77 9.85 -2.99
C PRO A 21 2.27 8.65 -2.19
N VAL A 22 1.35 7.98 -1.48
CA VAL A 22 1.68 6.80 -0.69
C VAL A 22 0.80 5.64 -1.13
N LEU A 23 1.46 4.58 -1.57
CA LEU A 23 0.77 3.32 -1.89
C LEU A 23 0.75 2.47 -0.62
N VAL A 24 -0.44 2.21 -0.09
CA VAL A 24 -0.63 1.42 1.13
C VAL A 24 -1.06 0.02 0.76
N ASP A 25 -0.30 -0.97 1.21
CA ASP A 25 -0.60 -2.39 1.03
C ASP A 25 -1.11 -2.96 2.35
N PHE A 26 -2.38 -3.39 2.36
CA PHE A 26 -2.98 -4.09 3.51
C PHE A 26 -2.77 -5.58 3.32
N TRP A 27 -2.11 -6.23 4.27
CA TRP A 27 -1.64 -7.60 4.12
C TRP A 27 -1.68 -8.36 5.45
N ALA A 28 -1.44 -9.68 5.39
CA ALA A 28 -1.29 -10.53 6.58
C ALA A 28 -0.31 -11.67 6.27
N GLU A 29 0.31 -12.20 7.32
CA GLU A 29 1.28 -13.30 7.19
C GLU A 29 0.67 -14.56 6.57
N TRP A 30 -0.60 -14.84 6.86
CA TRP A 30 -1.28 -16.04 6.35
C TRP A 30 -1.77 -15.89 4.90
N CYS A 31 -1.61 -14.74 4.31
CA CYS A 31 -2.16 -14.43 2.99
C CYS A 31 -1.16 -14.76 1.89
N GLY A 32 -1.39 -15.86 1.16
CA GLY A 32 -0.53 -16.28 0.06
C GLY A 32 -0.40 -15.23 -1.04
N PRO A 33 -1.51 -14.70 -1.57
CA PRO A 33 -1.44 -13.64 -2.60
C PRO A 33 -0.71 -12.40 -2.14
N CYS A 34 -0.80 -12.04 -0.86
CA CYS A 34 -0.04 -10.91 -0.30
C CYS A 34 1.46 -11.16 -0.41
N LYS A 35 1.88 -12.39 -0.08
CA LYS A 35 3.30 -12.76 -0.15
C LYS A 35 3.80 -12.80 -1.58
N MET A 36 2.92 -13.15 -2.52
CA MET A 36 3.27 -13.20 -3.93
C MET A 36 3.64 -11.83 -4.47
N ILE A 37 2.91 -10.78 -4.06
CA ILE A 37 3.17 -9.42 -4.56
C ILE A 37 4.22 -8.68 -3.74
N ALA A 38 4.62 -9.18 -2.57
CA ALA A 38 5.60 -8.50 -1.72
C ALA A 38 6.89 -8.16 -2.46
N PRO A 39 7.51 -9.07 -3.23
CA PRO A 39 8.71 -8.72 -4.01
C PRO A 39 8.46 -7.63 -5.04
N PHE A 40 7.25 -7.58 -5.62
CA PHE A 40 6.89 -6.56 -6.61
C PHE A 40 6.80 -5.19 -5.95
N LEU A 41 6.28 -5.14 -4.73
CA LEU A 41 6.20 -3.89 -3.96
C LEU A 41 7.59 -3.41 -3.53
N ASP A 42 8.48 -4.35 -3.18
CA ASP A 42 9.87 -4.02 -2.86
C ASP A 42 10.53 -3.37 -4.08
N ALA A 43 10.37 -3.97 -5.25
CA ALA A 43 10.93 -3.46 -6.50
C ALA A 43 10.34 -2.08 -6.85
N LEU A 44 9.03 -1.94 -6.71
CA LEU A 44 8.34 -0.68 -7.02
C LEU A 44 8.84 0.45 -6.10
N ALA A 45 9.00 0.16 -4.82
CA ALA A 45 9.50 1.15 -3.86
C ALA A 45 10.89 1.67 -4.26
N ALA A 46 11.75 0.78 -4.77
CA ALA A 46 13.08 1.14 -5.23
C ALA A 46 13.01 1.91 -6.57
N ASP A 47 12.23 1.39 -7.52
CA ASP A 47 12.15 1.96 -8.86
C ASP A 47 11.48 3.33 -8.89
N MET A 48 10.54 3.57 -7.98
CA MET A 48 9.77 4.82 -7.93
C MET A 48 10.13 5.69 -6.74
N ASP A 49 11.34 5.51 -6.19
CA ASP A 49 11.83 6.32 -5.08
C ASP A 49 11.77 7.81 -5.46
N GLY A 50 11.21 8.62 -4.56
CA GLY A 50 11.01 10.05 -4.80
C GLY A 50 9.70 10.38 -5.52
N ARG A 51 9.01 9.38 -6.08
CA ARG A 51 7.73 9.58 -6.76
C ARG A 51 6.56 9.01 -5.97
N VAL A 52 6.78 7.89 -5.28
CA VAL A 52 5.78 7.25 -4.43
C VAL A 52 6.46 6.56 -3.26
N THR A 53 5.85 6.63 -2.10
CA THR A 53 6.26 5.88 -0.92
C THR A 53 5.38 4.65 -0.82
N VAL A 54 5.97 3.49 -0.55
CA VAL A 54 5.19 2.26 -0.31
C VAL A 54 5.13 2.02 1.19
N ALA A 55 3.91 1.92 1.72
CA ALA A 55 3.65 1.63 3.13
C ALA A 55 2.92 0.30 3.23
N LYS A 56 3.18 -0.46 4.29
CA LYS A 56 2.56 -1.76 4.51
C LYS A 56 1.87 -1.77 5.87
N VAL A 57 0.62 -2.20 5.90
CA VAL A 57 -0.19 -2.30 7.12
C VAL A 57 -0.59 -3.76 7.30
N ASN A 58 -0.08 -4.39 8.36
CA ASN A 58 -0.49 -5.76 8.74
C ASN A 58 -1.84 -5.68 9.43
N ILE A 59 -2.88 -6.26 8.82
CA ILE A 59 -4.26 -6.10 9.33
C ILE A 59 -4.52 -6.85 10.63
N ASP A 60 -3.73 -7.88 10.94
CA ASP A 60 -3.90 -8.61 12.20
C ASP A 60 -3.39 -7.81 13.39
N GLU A 61 -2.33 -7.03 13.17
CA GLU A 61 -1.74 -6.18 14.20
C GLU A 61 -2.38 -4.80 14.24
N ASN A 62 -3.01 -4.38 13.16
CA ASN A 62 -3.54 -3.03 13.01
C ASN A 62 -4.95 -3.07 12.42
N PRO A 63 -5.95 -3.42 13.24
CA PRO A 63 -7.32 -3.59 12.74
C PRO A 63 -8.09 -2.30 12.48
N GLN A 64 -7.67 -1.18 13.06
CA GLN A 64 -8.43 0.06 12.95
C GLN A 64 -8.34 0.69 11.56
N THR A 65 -7.15 0.76 10.98
CA THR A 65 -6.95 1.39 9.67
C THR A 65 -7.68 0.67 8.55
N PRO A 66 -7.57 -0.67 8.39
CA PRO A 66 -8.33 -1.34 7.35
C PRO A 66 -9.84 -1.19 7.53
N ARG A 67 -10.32 -1.19 8.77
CA ARG A 67 -11.75 -0.98 9.03
C ARG A 67 -12.20 0.40 8.59
N LYS A 68 -11.41 1.42 8.87
CA LYS A 68 -11.70 2.80 8.51
C LYS A 68 -11.86 2.96 7.00
N TYR A 69 -11.05 2.27 6.22
CA TYR A 69 -11.08 2.39 4.76
C TYR A 69 -11.86 1.29 4.06
N GLY A 70 -12.62 0.49 4.81
CA GLY A 70 -13.51 -0.52 4.25
C GLY A 70 -12.80 -1.69 3.61
N VAL A 71 -11.60 -2.01 4.06
CA VAL A 71 -10.83 -3.15 3.55
C VAL A 71 -11.45 -4.43 4.09
N ARG A 72 -11.92 -5.30 3.18
CA ARG A 72 -12.56 -6.56 3.53
C ARG A 72 -11.78 -7.78 3.08
N GLY A 73 -11.01 -7.63 2.02
CA GLY A 73 -10.17 -8.70 1.48
C GLY A 73 -8.76 -8.23 1.35
N ILE A 74 -7.81 -9.15 1.30
CA ILE A 74 -6.40 -8.84 1.14
C ILE A 74 -5.78 -9.71 0.06
N PRO A 75 -4.75 -9.20 -0.65
CA PRO A 75 -4.22 -7.86 -0.50
C PRO A 75 -5.19 -6.79 -1.02
N THR A 76 -5.20 -5.65 -0.38
CA THR A 76 -5.86 -4.45 -0.90
C THR A 76 -4.82 -3.35 -0.91
N MET A 77 -4.69 -2.67 -2.03
CA MET A 77 -3.76 -1.56 -2.17
C MET A 77 -4.56 -0.28 -2.38
N ILE A 78 -4.24 0.74 -1.60
CA ILE A 78 -4.88 2.05 -1.70
C ILE A 78 -3.80 3.09 -1.95
N LEU A 79 -3.94 3.86 -3.02
CA LEU A 79 -3.04 4.97 -3.30
C LEU A 79 -3.63 6.24 -2.73
N PHE A 80 -2.87 6.86 -1.83
CA PHE A 80 -3.25 8.14 -1.20
C PHE A 80 -2.47 9.27 -1.85
N LYS A 81 -3.16 10.37 -2.13
CA LYS A 81 -2.53 11.60 -2.63
C LYS A 81 -3.07 12.76 -1.81
N GLY A 82 -2.17 13.49 -1.16
CA GLY A 82 -2.57 14.63 -0.32
C GLY A 82 -3.50 14.22 0.82
N GLY A 83 -3.30 13.03 1.38
CA GLY A 83 -4.11 12.52 2.48
C GLY A 83 -5.46 11.96 2.08
N GLN A 84 -5.74 11.84 0.77
CA GLN A 84 -7.01 11.34 0.28
C GLN A 84 -6.84 10.11 -0.59
N VAL A 85 -7.83 9.23 -0.58
CA VAL A 85 -7.84 8.03 -1.43
C VAL A 85 -7.96 8.46 -2.89
N ALA A 86 -6.94 8.15 -3.68
CA ALA A 86 -6.94 8.43 -5.11
C ALA A 86 -7.39 7.21 -5.92
N ALA A 87 -7.00 6.00 -5.49
CA ALA A 87 -7.36 4.77 -6.20
C ALA A 87 -7.24 3.57 -5.27
N THR A 88 -8.01 2.52 -5.56
CA THR A 88 -8.01 1.27 -4.79
C THR A 88 -7.92 0.10 -5.73
N LYS A 89 -7.08 -0.89 -5.39
CA LYS A 89 -6.96 -2.12 -6.15
C LYS A 89 -7.05 -3.30 -5.18
N ILE A 90 -8.01 -4.19 -5.42
CA ILE A 90 -8.24 -5.37 -4.59
C ILE A 90 -7.68 -6.60 -5.31
N GLY A 91 -6.93 -7.41 -4.59
CA GLY A 91 -6.35 -8.64 -5.11
C GLY A 91 -4.94 -8.45 -5.63
N ALA A 92 -4.27 -9.58 -5.88
CA ALA A 92 -2.91 -9.59 -6.39
C ALA A 92 -2.89 -9.29 -7.89
N LEU A 93 -1.81 -8.66 -8.32
CA LEU A 93 -1.57 -8.34 -9.73
C LEU A 93 -0.19 -8.85 -10.14
N PRO A 94 -0.03 -9.23 -11.42
CA PRO A 94 1.33 -9.42 -11.96
C PRO A 94 2.12 -8.12 -11.85
N LYS A 95 3.44 -8.23 -11.77
CA LYS A 95 4.31 -7.07 -11.56
C LYS A 95 4.07 -5.95 -12.57
N SER A 96 3.98 -6.30 -13.86
CA SER A 96 3.77 -5.29 -14.91
C SER A 96 2.44 -4.55 -14.74
N LYS A 97 1.39 -5.27 -14.34
CA LYS A 97 0.07 -4.66 -14.14
C LYS A 97 0.04 -3.77 -12.90
N LEU A 98 0.77 -4.16 -11.86
CA LEU A 98 0.90 -3.34 -10.68
C LEU A 98 1.57 -2.00 -11.03
N TYR A 99 2.67 -2.06 -11.78
CA TYR A 99 3.38 -0.86 -12.20
C TYR A 99 2.51 0.03 -13.09
N GLU A 100 1.80 -0.56 -14.07
CA GLU A 100 0.90 0.19 -14.95
C GLU A 100 -0.18 0.90 -14.15
N TRP A 101 -0.78 0.20 -13.17
CA TRP A 101 -1.84 0.79 -12.36
C TRP A 101 -1.32 1.97 -11.55
N VAL A 102 -0.19 1.81 -10.88
CA VAL A 102 0.41 2.89 -10.07
C VAL A 102 0.74 4.08 -10.97
N GLU A 103 1.41 3.83 -12.12
CA GLU A 103 1.75 4.91 -13.05
C GLU A 103 0.50 5.67 -13.53
N SER A 104 -0.61 4.95 -13.74
CA SER A 104 -1.83 5.56 -14.27
C SER A 104 -2.49 6.53 -13.30
N VAL A 105 -2.20 6.43 -11.99
CA VAL A 105 -2.82 7.27 -10.97
C VAL A 105 -1.83 8.24 -10.31
N LEU A 106 -0.58 8.21 -10.71
CA LEU A 106 0.39 9.21 -10.29
C LEU A 106 0.25 10.46 -11.19
#